data_e9b1c25996f8f550f1fdd8c5303135db
#
_entry.id   e9b1c25996f8f550f1fdd8c5303135db
#
_cell.length_a   1.000
_cell.length_b   1.000
_cell.length_c   1.000
_cell.angle_alpha   90.00
_cell.angle_beta   90.00
_cell.angle_gamma   90.00
#
_symmetry.space_group_name_H-M   'P 1'
#
loop_
_entity.id
_entity.type
_entity.pdbx_description
1 polymer ?
#
loop_
_entity_poly.entity_id
_entity_poly.type
_entity_poly.pdbx_seq_one_letter_code
_entity_poly.pdbx_strand_id
1 'polypeptide(L)'
;MNVEQLAKQLDSVQGHIRAFDSKAQVVLGIDGVLAGFVAAQLSSGLDMASWHLDPLSLFFIALSSIALILLLISVFWAIFTVFPRLKLGQPKSHFFFLHLAELYGKDFSKAGKSLINLSEEEQLHQLATQVHANAIIATAKAARSNKAILFMVTALLVFIVNLAPLGLLAYHAKNHDRDMSTPPCTAR
;
A
#
# COMPACT_ATOMS: atom_id res chain seq x y z
N MET A 1 23.94 12.34 27.12
CA MET A 1 22.72 11.56 26.81
C MET A 1 22.84 10.26 27.58
N ASN A 2 21.82 9.86 28.30
CA ASN A 2 21.86 8.63 29.11
C ASN A 2 21.12 7.46 28.38
N VAL A 3 21.32 6.23 28.88
CA VAL A 3 20.74 5.01 28.32
C VAL A 3 19.20 5.10 28.22
N GLU A 4 18.55 5.69 29.24
CA GLU A 4 17.10 5.83 29.28
C GLU A 4 16.57 6.75 28.17
N GLN A 5 17.25 7.85 27.85
CA GLN A 5 16.87 8.76 26.78
C GLN A 5 17.00 8.09 25.42
N LEU A 6 18.08 7.33 25.19
CA LEU A 6 18.23 6.56 23.93
C LEU A 6 17.19 5.45 23.80
N ALA A 7 16.85 4.77 24.87
CA ALA A 7 15.81 3.75 24.86
C ALA A 7 14.44 4.36 24.50
N LYS A 8 14.09 5.53 25.04
CA LYS A 8 12.87 6.27 24.66
C LYS A 8 12.89 6.70 23.19
N GLN A 9 14.03 7.15 22.67
CA GLN A 9 14.16 7.47 21.24
C GLN A 9 14.00 6.25 20.37
N LEU A 10 14.57 5.11 20.75
CA LEU A 10 14.43 3.85 20.04
C LEU A 10 12.95 3.43 19.96
N ASP A 11 12.24 3.48 21.09
CA ASP A 11 10.80 3.14 21.13
C ASP A 11 9.97 4.09 20.26
N SER A 12 10.26 5.39 20.30
CA SER A 12 9.61 6.38 19.43
C SER A 12 9.80 6.06 17.95
N VAL A 13 11.04 5.76 17.52
CA VAL A 13 11.33 5.42 16.12
C VAL A 13 10.65 4.10 15.71
N GLN A 14 10.62 3.10 16.61
CA GLN A 14 9.88 1.86 16.37
C GLN A 14 8.37 2.10 16.28
N GLY A 15 7.84 3.04 17.08
CA GLY A 15 6.45 3.49 17.00
C GLY A 15 6.13 4.05 15.62
N HIS A 16 7.00 4.88 15.05
CA HIS A 16 6.84 5.38 13.66
C HIS A 16 6.87 4.27 12.62
N ILE A 17 7.77 3.29 12.76
CA ILE A 17 7.82 2.14 11.84
C ILE A 17 6.48 1.39 11.86
N ARG A 18 5.94 1.07 13.05
CA ARG A 18 4.63 0.40 13.21
C ARG A 18 3.50 1.23 12.62
N ALA A 19 3.53 2.56 12.80
CA ALA A 19 2.51 3.44 12.22
C ALA A 19 2.53 3.42 10.68
N PHE A 20 3.70 3.35 10.04
CA PHE A 20 3.79 3.23 8.58
C PHE A 20 3.32 1.87 8.09
N ASP A 21 3.59 0.78 8.82
CA ASP A 21 3.07 -0.55 8.50
C ASP A 21 1.54 -0.59 8.59
N SER A 22 0.95 -0.01 9.65
CA SER A 22 -0.51 0.12 9.78
C SER A 22 -1.13 0.94 8.65
N LYS A 23 -0.52 2.08 8.28
CA LYS A 23 -0.99 2.88 7.14
C LYS A 23 -0.97 2.09 5.83
N ALA A 24 0.09 1.34 5.57
CA ALA A 24 0.19 0.51 4.38
C ALA A 24 -0.87 -0.60 4.35
N GLN A 25 -1.21 -1.20 5.48
CA GLN A 25 -2.29 -2.19 5.59
C GLN A 25 -3.67 -1.58 5.29
N VAL A 26 -3.93 -0.36 5.79
CA VAL A 26 -5.17 0.36 5.47
C VAL A 26 -5.25 0.67 3.98
N VAL A 27 -4.15 1.13 3.36
CA VAL A 27 -4.08 1.36 1.92
C VAL A 27 -4.39 0.09 1.14
N LEU A 28 -3.80 -1.06 1.51
CA LEU A 28 -4.09 -2.35 0.88
C LEU A 28 -5.56 -2.74 0.97
N GLY A 29 -6.20 -2.49 2.12
CA GLY A 29 -7.64 -2.73 2.29
C GLY A 29 -8.49 -1.86 1.36
N ILE A 30 -8.19 -0.56 1.28
CA ILE A 30 -8.88 0.39 0.40
C ILE A 30 -8.65 0.03 -1.07
N ASP A 31 -7.42 -0.26 -1.48
CA ASP A 31 -7.07 -0.66 -2.84
C ASP A 31 -7.84 -1.92 -3.27
N GLY A 32 -8.01 -2.90 -2.37
CA GLY A 32 -8.80 -4.10 -2.65
C GLY A 32 -10.27 -3.80 -2.92
N VAL A 33 -10.88 -2.91 -2.12
CA VAL A 33 -12.27 -2.48 -2.31
C VAL A 33 -12.42 -1.70 -3.62
N LEU A 34 -11.53 -0.73 -3.87
CA LEU A 34 -11.56 0.06 -5.11
C LEU A 34 -11.35 -0.81 -6.35
N ALA A 35 -10.43 -1.76 -6.30
CA ALA A 35 -10.21 -2.70 -7.42
C ALA A 35 -11.47 -3.52 -7.72
N GLY A 36 -12.19 -3.96 -6.69
CA GLY A 36 -13.48 -4.63 -6.85
C GLY A 36 -14.52 -3.74 -7.54
N PHE A 37 -14.64 -2.47 -7.15
CA PHE A 37 -15.55 -1.53 -7.80
C PHE A 37 -15.16 -1.24 -9.25
N VAL A 38 -13.87 -1.02 -9.54
CA VAL A 38 -13.39 -0.77 -10.91
C VAL A 38 -13.63 -2.00 -11.79
N ALA A 39 -13.40 -3.20 -11.27
CA ALA A 39 -13.68 -4.45 -12.00
C ALA A 39 -15.17 -4.63 -12.29
N ALA A 40 -16.05 -4.35 -11.33
CA ALA A 40 -17.49 -4.40 -11.52
C ALA A 40 -17.97 -3.37 -12.56
N GLN A 41 -17.45 -2.13 -12.49
CA GLN A 41 -17.75 -1.12 -13.51
C GLN A 41 -17.28 -1.53 -14.91
N LEU A 42 -16.06 -2.07 -15.01
CA LEU A 42 -15.50 -2.51 -16.29
C LEU A 42 -16.35 -3.62 -16.90
N SER A 43 -16.78 -4.61 -16.11
CA SER A 43 -17.69 -5.66 -16.55
C SER A 43 -19.00 -5.09 -17.09
N SER A 44 -19.68 -4.23 -16.32
CA SER A 44 -20.93 -3.60 -16.75
C SER A 44 -20.76 -2.72 -17.99
N GLY A 45 -19.65 -1.99 -18.10
CA GLY A 45 -19.37 -1.15 -19.25
C GLY A 45 -19.04 -1.96 -20.51
N LEU A 46 -18.36 -3.10 -20.38
CA LEU A 46 -18.10 -4.01 -21.51
C LEU A 46 -19.39 -4.65 -22.04
N ASP A 47 -20.31 -5.03 -21.15
CA ASP A 47 -21.62 -5.56 -21.55
C ASP A 47 -22.41 -4.51 -22.35
N MET A 48 -22.37 -3.23 -21.95
CA MET A 48 -23.02 -2.13 -22.68
C MET A 48 -22.32 -1.79 -24.00
N ALA A 49 -20.99 -1.93 -24.05
CA ALA A 49 -20.16 -1.61 -25.21
C ALA A 49 -20.12 -2.74 -26.26
N SER A 50 -20.60 -3.94 -25.92
CA SER A 50 -20.52 -5.12 -26.79
C SER A 50 -21.20 -4.96 -28.17
N TRP A 51 -22.07 -3.98 -28.31
CA TRP A 51 -22.86 -3.72 -29.54
C TRP A 51 -22.23 -2.68 -30.48
N HIS A 52 -21.42 -1.73 -29.96
CA HIS A 52 -20.71 -0.73 -30.78
C HIS A 52 -19.46 -0.21 -30.02
N LEU A 53 -18.28 -0.30 -30.65
CA LEU A 53 -17.03 0.33 -30.19
C LEU A 53 -17.07 1.82 -30.57
N ASP A 54 -17.88 2.59 -29.86
CA ASP A 54 -17.92 4.05 -29.99
C ASP A 54 -16.77 4.73 -29.19
N PRO A 55 -16.46 5.99 -29.50
CA PRO A 55 -15.40 6.71 -28.79
C PRO A 55 -15.62 6.82 -27.28
N LEU A 56 -16.90 6.83 -26.81
CA LEU A 56 -17.24 6.93 -25.40
C LEU A 56 -16.89 5.62 -24.67
N SER A 57 -17.20 4.47 -25.26
CA SER A 57 -16.83 3.15 -24.73
C SER A 57 -15.32 2.97 -24.63
N LEU A 58 -14.58 3.38 -25.66
CA LEU A 58 -13.12 3.33 -25.66
C LEU A 58 -12.52 4.22 -24.56
N PHE A 59 -13.07 5.43 -24.37
CA PHE A 59 -12.66 6.35 -23.32
C PHE A 59 -12.92 5.77 -21.91
N PHE A 60 -14.08 5.17 -21.70
CA PHE A 60 -14.44 4.47 -20.46
C PHE A 60 -13.47 3.32 -20.14
N ILE A 61 -13.19 2.46 -21.12
CA ILE A 61 -12.28 1.32 -20.97
C ILE A 61 -10.86 1.82 -20.64
N ALA A 62 -10.40 2.87 -21.34
CA ALA A 62 -9.09 3.45 -21.10
C ALA A 62 -8.94 4.01 -19.66
N LEU A 63 -9.92 4.78 -19.17
CA LEU A 63 -9.93 5.31 -17.80
C LEU A 63 -9.97 4.18 -16.75
N SER A 64 -10.80 3.16 -16.96
CA SER A 64 -10.86 1.99 -16.06
C SER A 64 -9.52 1.26 -16.00
N SER A 65 -8.88 1.07 -17.16
CA SER A 65 -7.56 0.43 -17.23
C SER A 65 -6.48 1.25 -16.51
N ILE A 66 -6.49 2.58 -16.67
CA ILE A 66 -5.58 3.48 -15.97
C ILE A 66 -5.80 3.38 -14.45
N ALA A 67 -7.05 3.39 -13.98
CA ALA A 67 -7.36 3.24 -12.56
C ALA A 67 -6.83 1.92 -11.99
N LEU A 68 -7.01 0.80 -12.68
CA LEU A 68 -6.49 -0.50 -12.28
C LEU A 68 -4.96 -0.52 -12.21
N ILE A 69 -4.27 0.06 -13.20
CA ILE A 69 -2.81 0.15 -13.21
C ILE A 69 -2.32 0.97 -12.01
N LEU A 70 -2.95 2.10 -11.72
CA LEU A 70 -2.62 2.94 -10.58
C LEU A 70 -2.81 2.21 -9.24
N LEU A 71 -3.90 1.44 -9.10
CA LEU A 71 -4.14 0.59 -7.92
C LEU A 71 -3.07 -0.50 -7.77
N LEU A 72 -2.69 -1.16 -8.87
CA LEU A 72 -1.60 -2.16 -8.83
C LEU A 72 -0.27 -1.53 -8.39
N ILE A 73 0.05 -0.32 -8.86
CA ILE A 73 1.25 0.40 -8.43
C ILE A 73 1.14 0.78 -6.95
N SER A 74 -0.04 1.21 -6.47
CA SER A 74 -0.29 1.49 -5.05
C SER A 74 -0.04 0.26 -4.19
N VAL A 75 -0.67 -0.87 -4.53
CA VAL A 75 -0.50 -2.17 -3.85
C VAL A 75 0.97 -2.58 -3.81
N PHE A 76 1.69 -2.43 -4.93
CA PHE A 76 3.12 -2.72 -4.99
C PHE A 76 3.91 -1.92 -3.93
N TRP A 77 3.73 -0.59 -3.87
CA TRP A 77 4.42 0.24 -2.88
C TRP A 77 3.98 -0.06 -1.45
N ALA A 78 2.69 -0.35 -1.21
CA ALA A 78 2.17 -0.73 0.10
C ALA A 78 2.78 -2.05 0.59
N ILE A 79 2.84 -3.08 -0.25
CA ILE A 79 3.48 -4.37 0.07
C ILE A 79 4.96 -4.14 0.41
N PHE A 80 5.70 -3.37 -0.40
CA PHE A 80 7.12 -3.07 -0.14
C PHE A 80 7.35 -2.24 1.13
N THR A 81 6.32 -1.58 1.67
CA THR A 81 6.39 -0.91 2.97
C THR A 81 6.32 -1.90 4.12
N VAL A 82 5.44 -2.90 4.03
CA VAL A 82 5.22 -3.90 5.08
C VAL A 82 6.37 -4.93 5.12
N PHE A 83 6.95 -5.28 3.96
CA PHE A 83 8.01 -6.30 3.91
C PHE A 83 9.23 -5.90 4.77
N PRO A 84 9.62 -6.76 5.72
CA PRO A 84 10.79 -6.50 6.55
C PRO A 84 12.06 -6.56 5.70
N ARG A 85 12.88 -5.51 5.75
CA ARG A 85 14.21 -5.52 5.16
C ARG A 85 15.25 -5.90 6.20
N LEU A 86 15.48 -7.18 6.35
CA LEU A 86 16.51 -7.73 7.20
C LEU A 86 17.85 -7.70 6.45
N LYS A 87 18.46 -6.51 6.28
CA LYS A 87 19.83 -6.44 5.78
C LYS A 87 20.78 -6.70 6.93
N LEU A 88 21.35 -7.88 6.95
CA LEU A 88 22.41 -8.36 7.83
C LEU A 88 23.79 -7.70 7.53
N GLY A 89 23.84 -6.40 7.29
CA GLY A 89 25.08 -5.70 6.95
C GLY A 89 25.55 -4.70 8.01
N GLN A 90 24.92 -4.68 9.18
CA GLN A 90 25.26 -3.78 10.28
C GLN A 90 26.16 -4.46 11.31
N PRO A 91 26.96 -3.70 12.09
CA PRO A 91 27.74 -4.28 13.19
C PRO A 91 26.81 -5.04 14.13
N LYS A 92 27.23 -6.25 14.54
CA LYS A 92 26.42 -7.15 15.37
C LYS A 92 26.10 -6.46 16.69
N SER A 93 24.81 -6.26 16.96
CA SER A 93 24.30 -5.60 18.17
C SER A 93 23.63 -6.62 19.08
N HIS A 94 23.90 -6.53 20.39
CA HIS A 94 23.25 -7.34 21.42
C HIS A 94 21.77 -6.95 21.66
N PHE A 95 21.30 -5.83 21.12
CA PHE A 95 19.91 -5.38 21.24
C PHE A 95 19.03 -5.76 20.03
N PHE A 96 19.62 -6.29 18.97
CA PHE A 96 18.86 -6.71 17.78
C PHE A 96 18.64 -8.22 17.80
N PHE A 97 17.38 -8.65 17.83
CA PHE A 97 17.00 -10.05 18.05
C PHE A 97 17.63 -11.04 17.08
N LEU A 98 17.80 -10.65 15.79
CA LEU A 98 18.47 -11.51 14.81
C LEU A 98 19.95 -11.70 15.10
N HIS A 99 20.65 -10.64 15.51
CA HIS A 99 22.05 -10.72 15.88
C HIS A 99 22.25 -11.53 17.17
N LEU A 100 21.32 -11.38 18.13
CA LEU A 100 21.30 -12.22 19.34
C LEU A 100 21.13 -13.70 18.99
N ALA A 101 20.19 -14.03 18.10
CA ALA A 101 19.98 -15.40 17.63
C ALA A 101 21.20 -15.93 16.87
N GLU A 102 21.85 -15.10 16.05
CA GLU A 102 23.05 -15.49 15.31
C GLU A 102 24.28 -15.68 16.21
N LEU A 103 24.47 -14.79 17.21
CA LEU A 103 25.63 -14.83 18.11
C LEU A 103 25.56 -15.96 19.13
N TYR A 104 24.38 -16.26 19.66
CA TYR A 104 24.21 -17.16 20.78
C TYR A 104 23.37 -18.41 20.48
N GLY A 105 22.65 -18.45 19.37
CA GLY A 105 21.80 -19.57 18.99
C GLY A 105 20.83 -19.94 20.12
N LYS A 106 20.94 -21.16 20.66
CA LYS A 106 20.12 -21.64 21.79
C LYS A 106 20.82 -21.53 23.15
N ASP A 107 22.00 -20.90 23.23
CA ASP A 107 22.72 -20.75 24.48
C ASP A 107 22.27 -19.51 25.26
N PHE A 108 21.16 -19.66 25.98
CA PHE A 108 20.56 -18.61 26.81
C PHE A 108 21.47 -18.14 27.95
N SER A 109 22.30 -19.03 28.51
CA SER A 109 23.22 -18.68 29.59
C SER A 109 24.32 -17.73 29.12
N LYS A 110 24.90 -18.00 27.95
CA LYS A 110 25.92 -17.15 27.34
C LYS A 110 25.35 -15.79 26.91
N ALA A 111 24.16 -15.78 26.34
CA ALA A 111 23.46 -14.56 25.97
C ALA A 111 23.19 -13.67 27.21
N GLY A 112 22.67 -14.26 28.29
CA GLY A 112 22.37 -13.54 29.53
C GLY A 112 23.62 -12.94 30.16
N LYS A 113 24.73 -13.71 30.28
CA LYS A 113 26.01 -13.22 30.81
C LYS A 113 26.59 -12.08 29.98
N SER A 114 26.50 -12.16 28.65
CA SER A 114 26.99 -11.11 27.77
C SER A 114 26.20 -9.80 27.91
N LEU A 115 24.86 -9.88 28.05
CA LEU A 115 24.01 -8.71 28.23
C LEU A 115 24.23 -8.01 29.59
N ILE A 116 24.45 -8.79 30.66
CA ILE A 116 24.70 -8.24 32.02
C ILE A 116 26.06 -7.56 32.13
N ASN A 117 27.07 -8.06 31.40
CA ASN A 117 28.46 -7.57 31.50
C ASN A 117 28.77 -6.43 30.51
N LEU A 118 27.78 -5.89 29.78
CA LEU A 118 27.97 -4.73 28.92
C LEU A 118 28.25 -3.48 29.75
N SER A 119 29.32 -2.78 29.43
CA SER A 119 29.60 -1.47 30.01
C SER A 119 28.55 -0.43 29.59
N GLU A 120 28.34 0.62 30.38
CA GLU A 120 27.38 1.68 30.04
C GLU A 120 27.72 2.35 28.70
N GLU A 121 28.99 2.52 28.39
CA GLU A 121 29.46 3.09 27.13
C GLU A 121 29.12 2.19 25.94
N GLU A 122 29.29 0.87 26.05
CA GLU A 122 28.92 -0.09 25.04
C GLU A 122 27.40 -0.12 24.82
N GLN A 123 26.60 -0.05 25.90
CA GLN A 123 25.16 0.03 25.82
C GLN A 123 24.72 1.29 25.06
N LEU A 124 25.28 2.45 25.39
CA LEU A 124 25.01 3.72 24.72
C LEU A 124 25.37 3.66 23.24
N HIS A 125 26.55 3.14 22.90
CA HIS A 125 26.99 3.00 21.51
C HIS A 125 26.06 2.08 20.69
N GLN A 126 25.69 0.93 21.24
CA GLN A 126 24.80 -0.01 20.58
C GLN A 126 23.39 0.54 20.40
N LEU A 127 22.82 1.21 21.43
CA LEU A 127 21.52 1.85 21.33
C LEU A 127 21.53 2.99 20.30
N ALA A 128 22.55 3.83 20.29
CA ALA A 128 22.67 4.91 19.32
C ALA A 128 22.73 4.37 17.88
N THR A 129 23.50 3.30 17.67
CA THR A 129 23.57 2.61 16.37
C THR A 129 22.21 2.07 15.94
N GLN A 130 21.45 1.46 16.87
CA GLN A 130 20.10 0.97 16.57
C GLN A 130 19.09 2.07 16.27
N VAL A 131 19.13 3.18 17.04
CA VAL A 131 18.27 4.35 16.76
C VAL A 131 18.53 4.85 15.35
N HIS A 132 19.80 5.00 14.96
CA HIS A 132 20.17 5.45 13.61
C HIS A 132 19.69 4.47 12.52
N ALA A 133 19.93 3.18 12.70
CA ALA A 133 19.49 2.15 11.77
C ALA A 133 17.97 2.12 11.58
N ASN A 134 17.23 2.17 12.68
CA ASN A 134 15.77 2.20 12.65
C ASN A 134 15.24 3.51 12.04
N ALA A 135 15.90 4.65 12.26
CA ALA A 135 15.54 5.91 11.62
C ALA A 135 15.65 5.84 10.08
N ILE A 136 16.71 5.21 9.55
CA ILE A 136 16.85 4.97 8.11
C ILE A 136 15.69 4.09 7.59
N ILE A 137 15.35 3.03 8.33
CA ILE A 137 14.23 2.15 7.97
C ILE A 137 12.91 2.92 7.99
N ALA A 138 12.66 3.71 9.04
CA ALA A 138 11.45 4.53 9.17
C ALA A 138 11.30 5.52 8.02
N THR A 139 12.37 6.24 7.65
CA THR A 139 12.38 7.18 6.53
C THR A 139 12.08 6.49 5.20
N ALA A 140 12.68 5.32 4.96
CA ALA A 140 12.42 4.55 3.75
C ALA A 140 10.97 4.03 3.69
N LYS A 141 10.40 3.61 4.84
CA LYS A 141 8.99 3.19 4.93
C LYS A 141 8.04 4.36 4.72
N ALA A 142 8.34 5.53 5.32
CA ALA A 142 7.56 6.76 5.11
C ALA A 142 7.47 7.14 3.63
N ALA A 143 8.61 7.16 2.93
CA ALA A 143 8.64 7.49 1.51
C ALA A 143 7.81 6.54 0.64
N ARG A 144 7.81 5.23 0.95
CA ARG A 144 7.02 4.23 0.21
C ARG A 144 5.54 4.32 0.54
N SER A 145 5.19 4.48 1.82
CA SER A 145 3.82 4.66 2.25
C SER A 145 3.19 5.90 1.59
N ASN A 146 3.93 7.01 1.51
CA ASN A 146 3.45 8.21 0.83
C ASN A 146 3.22 7.99 -0.67
N LYS A 147 4.09 7.20 -1.35
CA LYS A 147 3.89 6.84 -2.76
C LYS A 147 2.64 5.97 -2.93
N ALA A 148 2.43 4.96 -2.07
CA ALA A 148 1.24 4.12 -2.10
C ALA A 148 -0.02 4.99 -1.98
N ILE A 149 -0.09 5.86 -0.96
CA ILE A 149 -1.22 6.77 -0.75
C ILE A 149 -1.43 7.67 -1.98
N LEU A 150 -0.37 8.23 -2.56
CA LEU A 150 -0.48 9.08 -3.75
C LEU A 150 -1.13 8.33 -4.91
N PHE A 151 -0.67 7.12 -5.23
CA PHE A 151 -1.24 6.32 -6.32
C PHE A 151 -2.68 5.90 -6.03
N MET A 152 -3.01 5.51 -4.79
CA MET A 152 -4.37 5.19 -4.37
C MET A 152 -5.31 6.39 -4.56
N VAL A 153 -4.92 7.59 -4.09
CA VAL A 153 -5.74 8.81 -4.23
C VAL A 153 -5.91 9.18 -5.70
N THR A 154 -4.85 9.07 -6.50
CA THR A 154 -4.93 9.33 -7.95
C THR A 154 -5.86 8.33 -8.64
N ALA A 155 -5.80 7.05 -8.28
CA ALA A 155 -6.70 6.02 -8.80
C ALA A 155 -8.16 6.31 -8.44
N LEU A 156 -8.43 6.75 -7.19
CA LEU A 156 -9.75 7.15 -6.74
C LEU A 156 -10.30 8.34 -7.54
N LEU A 157 -9.47 9.35 -7.83
CA LEU A 157 -9.87 10.48 -8.65
C LEU A 157 -10.21 10.05 -10.08
N VAL A 158 -9.39 9.20 -10.70
CA VAL A 158 -9.68 8.63 -12.03
C VAL A 158 -10.97 7.82 -12.00
N PHE A 159 -11.20 7.02 -10.95
CA PHE A 159 -12.44 6.27 -10.77
C PHE A 159 -13.66 7.18 -10.70
N ILE A 160 -13.62 8.28 -9.94
CA ILE A 160 -14.71 9.25 -9.83
C ILE A 160 -15.00 9.90 -11.18
N VAL A 161 -13.96 10.31 -11.91
CA VAL A 161 -14.12 10.88 -13.27
C VAL A 161 -14.76 9.87 -14.21
N ASN A 162 -14.44 8.58 -14.06
CA ASN A 162 -14.96 7.50 -14.90
C ASN A 162 -16.45 7.19 -14.65
N LEU A 163 -17.06 7.69 -13.58
CA LEU A 163 -18.51 7.55 -13.35
C LEU A 163 -19.35 8.32 -14.38
N ALA A 164 -18.85 9.44 -14.91
CA ALA A 164 -19.56 10.25 -15.89
C ALA A 164 -19.78 9.51 -17.23
N PRO A 165 -18.75 8.97 -17.91
CA PRO A 165 -18.97 8.18 -19.13
C PRO A 165 -19.81 6.93 -18.90
N LEU A 166 -19.71 6.26 -17.76
CA LEU A 166 -20.56 5.12 -17.42
C LEU A 166 -22.05 5.52 -17.36
N GLY A 167 -22.35 6.66 -16.73
CA GLY A 167 -23.72 7.20 -16.67
C GLY A 167 -24.28 7.53 -18.06
N LEU A 168 -23.44 8.10 -18.94
CA LEU A 168 -23.84 8.39 -20.33
C LEU A 168 -24.09 7.12 -21.14
N LEU A 169 -23.24 6.10 -21.01
CA LEU A 169 -23.41 4.79 -21.65
C LEU A 169 -24.72 4.13 -21.20
N ALA A 170 -25.02 4.12 -19.92
CA ALA A 170 -26.27 3.60 -19.37
C ALA A 170 -27.50 4.35 -19.91
N TYR A 171 -27.40 5.67 -20.04
CA TYR A 171 -28.47 6.50 -20.62
C TYR A 171 -28.73 6.16 -22.10
N HIS A 172 -27.67 6.02 -22.90
CA HIS A 172 -27.77 5.65 -24.31
C HIS A 172 -28.35 4.25 -24.50
N ALA A 173 -27.90 3.26 -23.74
CA ALA A 173 -28.42 1.91 -23.77
C ALA A 173 -29.94 1.87 -23.50
N LYS A 174 -30.39 2.59 -22.43
CA LYS A 174 -31.80 2.65 -22.07
C LYS A 174 -32.68 3.31 -23.13
N ASN A 175 -32.20 4.33 -23.85
CA ASN A 175 -32.95 4.96 -24.91
C ASN A 175 -33.06 4.07 -26.14
N HIS A 176 -31.99 3.34 -26.49
CA HIS A 176 -32.02 2.37 -27.60
C HIS A 176 -33.07 1.27 -27.38
N ASP A 177 -33.19 0.72 -26.18
CA ASP A 177 -34.20 -0.26 -25.83
C ASP A 177 -35.62 0.29 -25.94
N ARG A 178 -35.84 1.56 -25.63
CA ARG A 178 -37.15 2.22 -25.80
C ARG A 178 -37.55 2.37 -27.25
N ASP A 179 -36.62 2.76 -28.10
CA ASP A 179 -36.92 2.92 -29.56
C ASP A 179 -37.24 1.60 -30.21
N MET A 180 -36.63 0.49 -29.79
CA MET A 180 -36.90 -0.86 -30.27
C MET A 180 -38.24 -1.40 -29.76
N SER A 181 -38.74 -0.96 -28.62
CA SER A 181 -39.99 -1.43 -28.02
C SER A 181 -41.23 -0.69 -28.51
N THR A 182 -41.11 0.42 -29.24
CA THR A 182 -42.22 1.12 -29.87
C THR A 182 -42.60 0.41 -31.19
N PRO A 183 -43.80 -0.23 -31.29
CA PRO A 183 -44.21 -0.85 -32.54
C PRO A 183 -44.33 0.23 -33.64
N PRO A 184 -43.91 -0.08 -34.88
CA PRO A 184 -44.08 0.86 -35.99
C PRO A 184 -45.55 1.24 -36.08
N CYS A 185 -45.85 2.54 -36.05
CA CYS A 185 -47.20 3.03 -36.34
C CYS A 185 -47.62 2.51 -37.69
N THR A 186 -48.45 1.46 -37.73
CA THR A 186 -49.11 1.03 -38.95
C THR A 186 -50.03 2.14 -39.38
N ALA A 187 -49.55 2.98 -40.31
CA ALA A 187 -50.39 3.93 -41.03
C ALA A 187 -51.46 3.12 -41.80
N ARG A 188 -52.68 3.31 -41.38
CA ARG A 188 -53.86 2.91 -42.17
C ARG A 188 -54.19 3.91 -43.26
#